data_968eebdf6f84308b1cc07c14f70feb80
#
_entry.id   968eebdf6f84308b1cc07c14f70feb80
#
_cell.length_a   1.000
_cell.length_b   1.000
_cell.length_c   1.000
_cell.angle_alpha   90.00
_cell.angle_beta   90.00
_cell.angle_gamma   90.00
#
_symmetry.space_group_name_H-M   'P 1'
#
loop_
_entity.id
_entity.type
_entity.pdbx_description
1 polymer ?
#
loop_
_entity_poly.entity_id
_entity_poly.type
_entity_poly.pdbx_seq_one_letter_code
_entity_poly.pdbx_strand_id
1 'polypeptide(L)'
;MRLNVYRYVEIVRNRLLFMDKRVKLMFKNMIFLYIRMFVIMCINLLAVRLLLQVLGETDYGIFNVVGGIVTMLSFLSSSMSSATMRFFSYNIGKGDNKNLRKLFSVSLMVYIGIIIISVLLAETGGLWFIYNKLLIPDSRFQAAFWVYQFSVVTFSLNMMSVPFMALIISSEKMNFYVLLSIFDAVLKLVIIGIVHYMDGDKLILYVALFTSISIANIVAYLLYVKACYRQVEIIPRWDTVCFRELFSYCSWYMYGSVSQLIKNQGINVLLNMFFNPVINAARGIAYQISSVMTTFVNSFYQAVRPQITKRYASGEIESMRSLVYQTTKMSYYLVLIISLPLLIILPEILSLWLVQVPEH
;
A
#
# COMPACT_ATOMS: atom_id res chain seq x y z
N MET A 1 24.70 -33.28 13.85
CA MET A 1 23.94 -32.17 13.22
C MET A 1 22.80 -31.66 14.10
N ARG A 2 22.00 -32.49 14.78
CA ARG A 2 20.89 -32.04 15.67
C ARG A 2 21.33 -31.23 16.90
N LEU A 3 22.45 -31.52 17.54
CA LEU A 3 22.98 -30.77 18.70
C LEU A 3 23.38 -29.29 18.41
N ASN A 4 23.82 -29.00 17.18
CA ASN A 4 24.18 -27.63 16.79
C ASN A 4 22.94 -26.76 16.57
N VAL A 5 21.83 -27.32 16.09
CA VAL A 5 20.58 -26.60 15.89
C VAL A 5 19.95 -26.19 17.24
N TYR A 6 19.92 -27.08 18.22
CA TYR A 6 19.43 -26.77 19.57
C TYR A 6 20.24 -25.66 20.25
N ARG A 7 21.56 -25.72 20.14
CA ARG A 7 22.45 -24.67 20.68
C ARG A 7 22.27 -23.32 20.00
N TYR A 8 22.02 -23.32 18.69
CA TYR A 8 21.70 -22.08 17.93
C TYR A 8 20.34 -21.51 18.34
N VAL A 9 19.32 -22.33 18.48
CA VAL A 9 17.99 -21.93 18.94
C VAL A 9 18.04 -21.35 20.37
N GLU A 10 18.84 -21.96 21.24
CA GLU A 10 19.02 -21.50 22.63
C GLU A 10 19.78 -20.18 22.70
N ILE A 11 20.81 -19.98 21.88
CA ILE A 11 21.55 -18.71 21.77
C ILE A 11 20.62 -17.59 21.23
N VAL A 12 19.82 -17.90 20.22
CA VAL A 12 18.84 -16.96 19.64
C VAL A 12 17.74 -16.64 20.67
N ARG A 13 17.24 -17.63 21.39
CA ARG A 13 16.25 -17.47 22.47
C ARG A 13 16.82 -16.60 23.62
N ASN A 14 18.05 -16.84 24.05
CA ASN A 14 18.67 -16.05 25.11
C ASN A 14 18.98 -14.62 24.66
N ARG A 15 19.43 -14.40 23.43
CA ARG A 15 19.57 -13.04 22.87
C ARG A 15 18.24 -12.31 22.77
N LEU A 16 17.14 -12.99 22.39
CA LEU A 16 15.80 -12.43 22.38
C LEU A 16 15.28 -12.08 23.77
N LEU A 17 15.67 -12.81 24.81
CA LEU A 17 15.28 -12.52 26.19
C LEU A 17 15.97 -11.25 26.73
N PHE A 18 17.18 -10.95 26.28
CA PHE A 18 17.96 -9.74 26.66
C PHE A 18 17.70 -8.53 25.73
N MET A 19 16.87 -8.67 24.67
CA MET A 19 16.53 -7.55 23.79
C MET A 19 15.62 -6.56 24.49
N ASP A 20 15.91 -5.27 24.33
CA ASP A 20 15.05 -4.17 24.77
C ASP A 20 13.59 -4.39 24.27
N LYS A 21 12.61 -4.09 25.13
CA LYS A 21 11.17 -4.21 24.80
C LYS A 21 10.82 -3.56 23.47
N ARG A 22 11.48 -2.46 23.11
CA ARG A 22 11.28 -1.74 21.83
C ARG A 22 11.72 -2.58 20.63
N VAL A 23 12.84 -3.28 20.76
CA VAL A 23 13.37 -4.15 19.69
C VAL A 23 12.51 -5.39 19.51
N LYS A 24 12.02 -5.99 20.59
CA LYS A 24 11.02 -7.10 20.53
C LYS A 24 9.75 -6.68 19.81
N LEU A 25 9.24 -5.49 20.11
CA LEU A 25 8.05 -4.95 19.45
C LEU A 25 8.29 -4.73 17.94
N MET A 26 9.47 -4.20 17.58
CA MET A 26 9.84 -4.03 16.18
C MET A 26 9.87 -5.36 15.42
N PHE A 27 10.53 -6.37 15.96
CA PHE A 27 10.56 -7.71 15.33
C PHE A 27 9.16 -8.33 15.21
N LYS A 28 8.35 -8.21 16.26
CA LYS A 28 6.95 -8.64 16.22
C LYS A 28 6.18 -7.96 15.08
N ASN A 29 6.30 -6.63 14.97
CA ASN A 29 5.64 -5.86 13.92
C ASN A 29 6.13 -6.24 12.52
N MET A 30 7.43 -6.51 12.36
CA MET A 30 7.99 -7.01 11.09
C MET A 30 7.38 -8.34 10.68
N ILE A 31 7.34 -9.32 11.59
CA ILE A 31 6.76 -10.65 11.32
C ILE A 31 5.29 -10.49 10.90
N PHE A 32 4.51 -9.67 11.61
CA PHE A 32 3.12 -9.41 11.24
C PHE A 32 2.97 -8.81 9.84
N LEU A 33 3.83 -7.86 9.47
CA LEU A 33 3.78 -7.23 8.15
C LEU A 33 4.19 -8.22 7.04
N TYR A 34 5.16 -9.11 7.28
CA TYR A 34 5.52 -10.16 6.31
C TYR A 34 4.42 -11.21 6.14
N ILE A 35 3.83 -11.67 7.25
CA ILE A 35 2.67 -12.60 7.19
C ILE A 35 1.54 -11.94 6.38
N ARG A 36 1.21 -10.69 6.70
CA ARG A 36 0.20 -9.92 5.96
C ARG A 36 0.54 -9.87 4.47
N MET A 37 1.77 -9.50 4.11
CA MET A 37 2.21 -9.39 2.73
C MET A 37 2.03 -10.72 1.99
N PHE A 38 2.48 -11.82 2.57
CA PHE A 38 2.38 -13.15 1.96
C PHE A 38 0.92 -13.58 1.79
N VAL A 39 0.12 -13.44 2.83
CA VAL A 39 -1.31 -13.80 2.79
C VAL A 39 -2.06 -12.99 1.74
N ILE A 40 -1.85 -11.66 1.71
CA ILE A 40 -2.50 -10.79 0.71
C ILE A 40 -2.04 -11.14 -0.71
N MET A 41 -0.76 -11.47 -0.91
CA MET A 41 -0.26 -11.90 -2.21
C MET A 41 -0.95 -13.18 -2.70
N CYS A 42 -1.05 -14.21 -1.85
CA CYS A 42 -1.76 -15.45 -2.16
C CYS A 42 -3.24 -15.20 -2.47
N ILE A 43 -3.91 -14.38 -1.66
CA ILE A 43 -5.31 -14.03 -1.85
C ILE A 43 -5.52 -13.28 -3.17
N ASN A 44 -4.66 -12.32 -3.50
CA ASN A 44 -4.77 -11.56 -4.75
C ASN A 44 -4.59 -12.45 -5.99
N LEU A 45 -3.66 -13.41 -5.95
CA LEU A 45 -3.49 -14.38 -7.04
C LEU A 45 -4.75 -15.24 -7.24
N LEU A 46 -5.34 -15.72 -6.16
CA LEU A 46 -6.61 -16.47 -6.21
C LEU A 46 -7.76 -15.59 -6.68
N ALA A 47 -7.85 -14.34 -6.19
CA ALA A 47 -8.91 -13.41 -6.53
C ALA A 47 -8.94 -13.09 -8.03
N VAL A 48 -7.77 -12.87 -8.66
CA VAL A 48 -7.69 -12.62 -10.11
C VAL A 48 -8.26 -13.78 -10.91
N ARG A 49 -7.87 -15.01 -10.55
CA ARG A 49 -8.36 -16.23 -11.23
C ARG A 49 -9.87 -16.39 -11.09
N LEU A 50 -10.37 -16.27 -9.86
CA LEU A 50 -11.80 -16.43 -9.59
C LEU A 50 -12.62 -15.31 -10.22
N LEU A 51 -12.13 -14.08 -10.18
CA LEU A 51 -12.82 -12.93 -10.75
C LEU A 51 -12.94 -13.04 -12.28
N LEU A 52 -11.86 -13.52 -12.94
CA LEU A 52 -11.88 -13.79 -14.37
C LEU A 52 -12.91 -14.88 -14.74
N GLN A 53 -13.03 -15.91 -13.92
CA GLN A 53 -14.04 -16.97 -14.13
C GLN A 53 -15.49 -16.47 -13.92
N VAL A 54 -15.71 -15.56 -12.96
CA VAL A 54 -17.05 -15.07 -12.61
C VAL A 54 -17.52 -13.98 -13.56
N LEU A 55 -16.64 -13.04 -13.93
CA LEU A 55 -16.97 -11.90 -14.80
C LEU A 55 -16.78 -12.20 -16.29
N GLY A 56 -15.87 -13.12 -16.64
CA GLY A 56 -15.41 -13.32 -18.01
C GLY A 56 -14.38 -12.26 -18.43
N GLU A 57 -13.81 -12.48 -19.63
CA GLU A 57 -12.68 -11.65 -20.12
C GLU A 57 -13.06 -10.20 -20.38
N THR A 58 -14.23 -9.95 -20.96
CA THR A 58 -14.70 -8.61 -21.34
C THR A 58 -14.93 -7.74 -20.10
N ASP A 59 -15.71 -8.23 -19.13
CA ASP A 59 -16.04 -7.46 -17.92
C ASP A 59 -14.85 -7.29 -17.01
N TYR A 60 -13.98 -8.31 -16.91
CA TYR A 60 -12.71 -8.20 -16.20
C TYR A 60 -11.79 -7.17 -16.87
N GLY A 61 -11.77 -7.11 -18.21
CA GLY A 61 -11.05 -6.09 -18.97
C GLY A 61 -11.57 -4.68 -18.67
N ILE A 62 -12.89 -4.48 -18.70
CA ILE A 62 -13.52 -3.20 -18.34
C ILE A 62 -13.17 -2.79 -16.92
N PHE A 63 -13.30 -3.71 -15.96
CA PHE A 63 -12.92 -3.45 -14.55
C PHE A 63 -11.48 -2.98 -14.41
N ASN A 64 -10.52 -3.64 -15.08
CA ASN A 64 -9.10 -3.27 -15.01
C ASN A 64 -8.80 -1.93 -15.68
N VAL A 65 -9.33 -1.68 -16.86
CA VAL A 65 -9.06 -0.44 -17.60
C VAL A 65 -9.72 0.75 -16.91
N VAL A 66 -10.99 0.65 -16.59
CA VAL A 66 -11.77 1.74 -15.97
C VAL A 66 -11.30 2.00 -14.54
N GLY A 67 -11.14 0.95 -13.73
CA GLY A 67 -10.60 1.04 -12.38
C GLY A 67 -9.13 1.51 -12.38
N GLY A 68 -8.36 1.15 -13.41
CA GLY A 68 -6.98 1.55 -13.64
C GLY A 68 -6.79 3.06 -13.69
N ILE A 69 -7.71 3.80 -14.31
CA ILE A 69 -7.69 5.27 -14.39
C ILE A 69 -7.70 5.87 -12.97
N VAL A 70 -8.59 5.36 -12.12
CA VAL A 70 -8.71 5.85 -10.74
C VAL A 70 -7.50 5.43 -9.89
N THR A 71 -6.97 4.22 -10.12
CA THR A 71 -5.78 3.75 -9.38
C THR A 71 -4.52 4.55 -9.70
N MET A 72 -4.46 5.25 -10.84
CA MET A 72 -3.36 6.20 -11.11
C MET A 72 -3.29 7.31 -10.07
N LEU A 73 -4.42 7.68 -9.45
CA LEU A 73 -4.43 8.68 -8.37
C LEU A 73 -3.86 8.16 -7.04
N SER A 74 -3.59 6.86 -6.92
CA SER A 74 -3.09 6.24 -5.67
C SER A 74 -1.70 6.73 -5.23
N PHE A 75 -0.90 7.30 -6.16
CA PHE A 75 0.37 7.92 -5.79
C PHE A 75 0.19 9.10 -4.80
N LEU A 76 -0.95 9.80 -4.87
CA LEU A 76 -1.30 10.84 -3.91
C LEU A 76 -1.43 10.25 -2.49
N SER A 77 -2.18 9.14 -2.37
CA SER A 77 -2.37 8.45 -1.07
C SER A 77 -1.06 7.99 -0.45
N SER A 78 -0.18 7.38 -1.24
CA SER A 78 1.11 6.84 -0.75
C SER A 78 2.07 7.94 -0.29
N SER A 79 2.13 9.03 -1.04
CA SER A 79 2.97 10.19 -0.72
C SER A 79 2.52 10.86 0.57
N MET A 80 1.21 11.11 0.67
CA MET A 80 0.62 11.73 1.85
C MET A 80 0.70 10.85 3.09
N SER A 81 0.50 9.53 2.94
CA SER A 81 0.61 8.57 4.04
C SER A 81 1.99 8.61 4.68
N SER A 82 3.06 8.59 3.87
CA SER A 82 4.45 8.64 4.35
C SER A 82 4.75 9.92 5.12
N ALA A 83 4.26 11.06 4.62
CA ALA A 83 4.40 12.36 5.29
C ALA A 83 3.66 12.39 6.63
N THR A 84 2.38 12.03 6.62
CA THR A 84 1.53 12.03 7.83
C THR A 84 2.10 11.10 8.91
N MET A 85 2.54 9.90 8.53
CA MET A 85 3.17 8.95 9.43
C MET A 85 4.44 9.51 10.08
N ARG A 86 5.27 10.25 9.33
CA ARG A 86 6.47 10.90 9.88
C ARG A 86 6.11 11.93 10.94
N PHE A 87 5.17 12.85 10.64
CA PHE A 87 4.76 13.89 11.57
C PHE A 87 4.11 13.32 12.85
N PHE A 88 3.27 12.30 12.71
CA PHE A 88 2.68 11.64 13.88
C PHE A 88 3.75 10.92 14.71
N SER A 89 4.65 10.17 14.08
CA SER A 89 5.74 9.50 14.79
C SER A 89 6.66 10.48 15.54
N TYR A 90 6.92 11.65 14.94
CA TYR A 90 7.74 12.70 15.54
C TYR A 90 7.07 13.28 16.80
N ASN A 91 5.78 13.65 16.73
CA ASN A 91 5.07 14.20 17.88
C ASN A 91 4.84 13.15 18.98
N ILE A 92 4.60 11.89 18.61
CA ILE A 92 4.53 10.79 19.58
C ILE A 92 5.89 10.62 20.29
N GLY A 93 7.01 10.69 19.54
CA GLY A 93 8.37 10.61 20.10
C GLY A 93 8.69 11.75 21.07
N LYS A 94 8.21 12.96 20.79
CA LYS A 94 8.31 14.11 21.70
C LYS A 94 7.37 14.05 22.91
N GLY A 95 6.37 13.19 22.89
CA GLY A 95 5.31 13.20 23.91
C GLY A 95 4.34 14.38 23.79
N ASP A 96 4.36 15.10 22.67
CA ASP A 96 3.51 16.28 22.43
C ASP A 96 2.13 15.89 21.92
N ASN A 97 1.29 15.45 22.83
CA ASN A 97 -0.08 15.07 22.53
C ASN A 97 -0.94 16.23 22.02
N LYS A 98 -0.64 17.47 22.43
CA LYS A 98 -1.40 18.66 22.01
C LYS A 98 -1.16 18.93 20.52
N ASN A 99 0.09 18.88 20.08
CA ASN A 99 0.45 19.08 18.68
C ASN A 99 0.01 17.87 17.81
N LEU A 100 0.06 16.66 18.35
CA LEU A 100 -0.48 15.47 17.68
C LEU A 100 -1.97 15.60 17.35
N ARG A 101 -2.79 16.12 18.30
CA ARG A 101 -4.23 16.39 18.06
C ARG A 101 -4.43 17.39 16.93
N LYS A 102 -3.70 18.52 16.97
CA LYS A 102 -3.79 19.54 15.93
C LYS A 102 -3.41 18.98 14.57
N LEU A 103 -2.29 18.28 14.48
CA LEU A 103 -1.82 17.65 13.25
C LEU A 103 -2.82 16.62 12.70
N PHE A 104 -3.44 15.82 13.55
CA PHE A 104 -4.48 14.89 13.12
C PHE A 104 -5.67 15.62 12.51
N SER A 105 -6.19 16.66 13.19
CA SER A 105 -7.31 17.47 12.71
C SER A 105 -6.98 18.18 11.39
N VAL A 106 -5.79 18.77 11.26
CA VAL A 106 -5.31 19.40 10.02
C VAL A 106 -5.14 18.37 8.92
N SER A 107 -4.61 17.18 9.23
CA SER A 107 -4.46 16.14 8.22
C SER A 107 -5.82 15.72 7.65
N LEU A 108 -6.85 15.56 8.46
CA LEU A 108 -8.22 15.28 7.97
C LEU A 108 -8.68 16.34 6.95
N MET A 109 -8.49 17.64 7.26
CA MET A 109 -8.82 18.73 6.33
C MET A 109 -8.06 18.64 5.01
N VAL A 110 -6.75 18.38 5.09
CA VAL A 110 -5.90 18.23 3.89
C VAL A 110 -6.38 17.06 3.04
N TYR A 111 -6.68 15.91 3.65
CA TYR A 111 -7.18 14.75 2.91
C TYR A 111 -8.56 15.00 2.29
N ILE A 112 -9.47 15.68 2.99
CA ILE A 112 -10.76 16.11 2.42
C ILE A 112 -10.52 17.01 1.20
N GLY A 113 -9.63 18.01 1.30
CA GLY A 113 -9.29 18.88 0.18
C GLY A 113 -8.73 18.12 -1.03
N ILE A 114 -7.84 17.17 -0.80
CA ILE A 114 -7.27 16.33 -1.87
C ILE A 114 -8.34 15.42 -2.48
N ILE A 115 -9.24 14.85 -1.67
CA ILE A 115 -10.36 14.04 -2.17
C ILE A 115 -11.23 14.88 -3.09
N ILE A 116 -11.62 16.10 -2.67
CA ILE A 116 -12.45 17.00 -3.50
C ILE A 116 -11.76 17.29 -4.84
N ILE A 117 -10.48 17.65 -4.83
CA ILE A 117 -9.72 17.92 -6.05
C ILE A 117 -9.63 16.66 -6.93
N SER A 118 -9.36 15.49 -6.33
CA SER A 118 -9.26 14.22 -7.05
C SER A 118 -10.61 13.81 -7.67
N VAL A 119 -11.70 14.00 -6.94
CA VAL A 119 -13.06 13.74 -7.47
C VAL A 119 -13.39 14.69 -8.61
N LEU A 120 -13.10 15.99 -8.48
CA LEU A 120 -13.30 16.95 -9.56
C LEU A 120 -12.50 16.59 -10.82
N LEU A 121 -11.24 16.20 -10.66
CA LEU A 121 -10.40 15.74 -11.77
C LEU A 121 -10.92 14.43 -12.38
N ALA A 122 -11.40 13.52 -11.56
CA ALA A 122 -12.01 12.28 -12.01
C ALA A 122 -13.30 12.59 -12.79
N GLU A 123 -14.25 13.35 -12.22
CA GLU A 123 -15.53 13.64 -12.85
C GLU A 123 -15.42 14.52 -14.13
N THR A 124 -14.37 15.29 -14.28
CA THR A 124 -14.12 16.08 -15.49
C THR A 124 -13.24 15.32 -16.49
N GLY A 125 -11.96 15.20 -16.20
CA GLY A 125 -10.98 14.60 -17.11
C GLY A 125 -11.12 13.09 -17.27
N GLY A 126 -11.43 12.38 -16.18
CA GLY A 126 -11.58 10.93 -16.20
C GLY A 126 -12.84 10.47 -16.97
N LEU A 127 -13.99 11.13 -16.75
CA LEU A 127 -15.21 10.85 -17.53
C LEU A 127 -15.01 11.22 -19.00
N TRP A 128 -14.41 12.38 -19.30
CA TRP A 128 -14.10 12.75 -20.68
C TRP A 128 -13.27 11.65 -21.36
N PHE A 129 -12.28 11.08 -20.65
CA PHE A 129 -11.43 10.02 -21.20
C PHE A 129 -12.22 8.74 -21.47
N ILE A 130 -13.15 8.35 -20.58
CA ILE A 130 -14.00 7.17 -20.74
C ILE A 130 -14.92 7.32 -21.94
N TYR A 131 -15.56 8.49 -22.09
CA TYR A 131 -16.51 8.75 -23.17
C TYR A 131 -15.86 8.87 -24.55
N ASN A 132 -14.63 9.40 -24.63
CA ASN A 132 -14.04 9.80 -25.90
C ASN A 132 -12.85 8.95 -26.34
N LYS A 133 -12.23 8.16 -25.44
CA LYS A 133 -10.97 7.48 -25.73
C LYS A 133 -11.01 5.97 -25.50
N LEU A 134 -11.91 5.48 -24.66
CA LEU A 134 -11.99 4.05 -24.39
C LEU A 134 -12.92 3.38 -25.38
N LEU A 135 -12.47 2.24 -25.91
CA LEU A 135 -13.26 1.35 -26.76
C LEU A 135 -14.02 0.37 -25.85
N ILE A 136 -15.19 0.78 -25.39
CA ILE A 136 -16.09 -0.03 -24.56
C ILE A 136 -17.29 -0.43 -25.43
N PRO A 137 -17.70 -1.72 -25.43
CA PRO A 137 -18.89 -2.15 -26.14
C PRO A 137 -20.14 -1.38 -25.65
N ASP A 138 -20.99 -0.92 -26.56
CA ASP A 138 -22.20 -0.12 -26.25
C ASP A 138 -23.11 -0.83 -25.23
N SER A 139 -23.22 -2.15 -25.33
CA SER A 139 -23.99 -2.97 -24.38
C SER A 139 -23.45 -2.96 -22.94
N ARG A 140 -22.20 -2.64 -22.76
CA ARG A 140 -21.52 -2.63 -21.43
C ARG A 140 -21.15 -1.24 -20.94
N PHE A 141 -21.50 -0.20 -21.71
CA PHE A 141 -21.13 1.17 -21.38
C PHE A 141 -21.70 1.64 -20.02
N GLN A 142 -22.97 1.28 -19.76
CA GLN A 142 -23.60 1.59 -18.47
C GLN A 142 -22.90 0.89 -17.30
N ALA A 143 -22.51 -0.37 -17.47
CA ALA A 143 -21.74 -1.09 -16.44
C ALA A 143 -20.37 -0.44 -16.20
N ALA A 144 -19.68 -0.05 -17.27
CA ALA A 144 -18.39 0.65 -17.18
C ALA A 144 -18.51 2.00 -16.44
N PHE A 145 -19.59 2.75 -16.69
CA PHE A 145 -19.89 3.99 -15.96
C PHE A 145 -20.04 3.73 -14.45
N TRP A 146 -20.82 2.71 -14.05
CA TRP A 146 -20.96 2.37 -12.64
C TRP A 146 -19.67 1.86 -12.02
N VAL A 147 -18.86 1.07 -12.75
CA VAL A 147 -17.52 0.66 -12.30
C VAL A 147 -16.66 1.90 -12.00
N TYR A 148 -16.71 2.91 -12.86
CA TYR A 148 -15.99 4.14 -12.66
C TYR A 148 -16.43 4.88 -11.39
N GLN A 149 -17.74 5.12 -11.25
CA GLN A 149 -18.29 5.84 -10.10
C GLN A 149 -17.96 5.14 -8.77
N PHE A 150 -18.18 3.83 -8.71
CA PHE A 150 -17.81 3.06 -7.52
C PHE A 150 -16.29 3.06 -7.26
N SER A 151 -15.46 3.10 -8.30
CA SER A 151 -14.01 3.20 -8.14
C SER A 151 -13.59 4.56 -7.56
N VAL A 152 -14.20 5.66 -7.99
CA VAL A 152 -13.98 7.01 -7.45
C VAL A 152 -14.40 7.08 -5.98
N VAL A 153 -15.56 6.53 -5.63
CA VAL A 153 -16.01 6.43 -4.24
C VAL A 153 -15.06 5.60 -3.39
N THR A 154 -14.66 4.43 -3.88
CA THR A 154 -13.71 3.53 -3.20
C THR A 154 -12.36 4.22 -2.96
N PHE A 155 -11.84 4.92 -3.97
CA PHE A 155 -10.61 5.71 -3.83
C PHE A 155 -10.75 6.78 -2.75
N SER A 156 -11.86 7.51 -2.75
CA SER A 156 -12.14 8.59 -1.76
C SER A 156 -12.20 8.03 -0.33
N LEU A 157 -12.88 6.91 -0.13
CA LEU A 157 -12.95 6.22 1.18
C LEU A 157 -11.58 5.71 1.63
N ASN A 158 -10.82 5.10 0.73
CA ASN A 158 -9.46 4.63 1.02
C ASN A 158 -8.54 5.80 1.37
N MET A 159 -8.64 6.91 0.65
CA MET A 159 -7.88 8.14 0.93
C MET A 159 -8.23 8.70 2.33
N MET A 160 -9.52 8.72 2.68
CA MET A 160 -9.97 9.18 4.01
C MET A 160 -9.50 8.26 5.15
N SER A 161 -9.22 7.00 4.86
CA SER A 161 -8.70 6.04 5.85
C SER A 161 -7.21 6.29 6.19
N VAL A 162 -6.46 6.99 5.34
CA VAL A 162 -5.01 7.17 5.48
C VAL A 162 -4.59 7.85 6.79
N PRO A 163 -5.20 8.94 7.27
CA PRO A 163 -4.81 9.58 8.54
C PRO A 163 -4.94 8.62 9.73
N PHE A 164 -6.00 7.82 9.74
CA PHE A 164 -6.25 6.83 10.80
C PHE A 164 -5.20 5.71 10.78
N MET A 165 -4.93 5.17 9.59
CA MET A 165 -3.89 4.17 9.37
C MET A 165 -2.51 4.70 9.78
N ALA A 166 -2.17 5.93 9.39
CA ALA A 166 -0.91 6.58 9.73
C ALA A 166 -0.74 6.73 11.26
N LEU A 167 -1.81 7.07 12.00
CA LEU A 167 -1.80 7.16 13.45
C LEU A 167 -1.53 5.81 14.11
N ILE A 168 -2.19 4.74 13.63
CA ILE A 168 -2.04 3.38 14.15
C ILE A 168 -0.62 2.86 13.94
N ILE A 169 -0.07 3.02 12.72
CA ILE A 169 1.29 2.60 12.38
C ILE A 169 2.33 3.42 13.16
N SER A 170 2.15 4.74 13.25
CA SER A 170 3.02 5.63 14.02
C SER A 170 3.03 5.29 15.52
N SER A 171 1.92 4.76 16.02
CA SER A 171 1.81 4.26 17.40
C SER A 171 2.34 2.84 17.58
N GLU A 172 2.83 2.20 16.52
CA GLU A 172 3.36 0.82 16.50
C GLU A 172 2.33 -0.25 16.86
N LYS A 173 1.03 0.06 16.78
CA LYS A 173 -0.07 -0.90 17.00
C LYS A 173 -0.44 -1.63 15.70
N MET A 174 0.56 -2.28 15.08
CA MET A 174 0.40 -2.87 13.75
C MET A 174 -0.53 -4.09 13.71
N ASN A 175 -0.80 -4.71 14.85
CA ASN A 175 -1.70 -5.88 14.92
C ASN A 175 -3.07 -5.58 14.31
N PHE A 176 -3.69 -4.44 14.69
CA PHE A 176 -4.99 -4.04 14.16
C PHE A 176 -4.95 -3.80 12.65
N TYR A 177 -3.92 -3.08 12.19
CA TYR A 177 -3.73 -2.81 10.75
C TYR A 177 -3.58 -4.09 9.93
N VAL A 178 -2.79 -5.05 10.44
CA VAL A 178 -2.55 -6.33 9.78
C VAL A 178 -3.83 -7.16 9.73
N LEU A 179 -4.51 -7.31 10.86
CA LEU A 179 -5.76 -8.07 10.95
C LEU A 179 -6.84 -7.49 10.03
N LEU A 180 -7.04 -6.18 10.05
CA LEU A 180 -8.01 -5.52 9.18
C LEU A 180 -7.67 -5.69 7.70
N SER A 181 -6.38 -5.59 7.33
CA SER A 181 -5.95 -5.80 5.94
C SER A 181 -6.15 -7.23 5.45
N ILE A 182 -5.92 -8.23 6.31
CA ILE A 182 -6.16 -9.64 5.99
C ILE A 182 -7.67 -9.90 5.88
N PHE A 183 -8.46 -9.34 6.79
CA PHE A 183 -9.91 -9.44 6.76
C PHE A 183 -10.50 -8.83 5.48
N ASP A 184 -10.02 -7.65 5.08
CA ASP A 184 -10.36 -7.02 3.80
C ASP A 184 -10.07 -7.93 2.61
N ALA A 185 -8.88 -8.55 2.57
CA ALA A 185 -8.50 -9.45 1.50
C ALA A 185 -9.40 -10.71 1.46
N VAL A 186 -9.73 -11.28 2.61
CA VAL A 186 -10.64 -12.44 2.71
C VAL A 186 -12.05 -12.06 2.27
N LEU A 187 -12.56 -10.89 2.69
CA LEU A 187 -13.87 -10.40 2.26
C LEU A 187 -13.96 -10.23 0.74
N LYS A 188 -12.88 -9.83 0.08
CA LYS A 188 -12.83 -9.77 -1.40
C LYS A 188 -13.08 -11.13 -2.04
N LEU A 189 -12.49 -12.21 -1.51
CA LEU A 189 -12.77 -13.56 -1.99
C LEU A 189 -14.23 -13.98 -1.73
N VAL A 190 -14.74 -13.67 -0.54
CA VAL A 190 -16.13 -13.97 -0.18
C VAL A 190 -17.09 -13.26 -1.14
N ILE A 191 -16.84 -11.98 -1.45
CA ILE A 191 -17.66 -11.23 -2.42
C ILE A 191 -17.65 -11.87 -3.80
N ILE A 192 -16.47 -12.32 -4.29
CA ILE A 192 -16.40 -13.01 -5.58
C ILE A 192 -17.27 -14.28 -5.56
N GLY A 193 -17.23 -15.03 -4.46
CA GLY A 193 -18.10 -16.19 -4.26
C GLY A 193 -19.59 -15.83 -4.24
N ILE A 194 -19.97 -14.76 -3.54
CA ILE A 194 -21.37 -14.28 -3.50
C ILE A 194 -21.85 -13.88 -4.90
N VAL A 195 -21.07 -13.07 -5.62
CA VAL A 195 -21.40 -12.59 -6.98
C VAL A 195 -21.55 -13.76 -7.97
N HIS A 196 -20.81 -14.87 -7.76
CA HIS A 196 -20.94 -16.05 -8.60
C HIS A 196 -22.36 -16.63 -8.60
N TYR A 197 -23.03 -16.63 -7.43
CA TYR A 197 -24.37 -17.21 -7.23
C TYR A 197 -25.51 -16.19 -7.35
N MET A 198 -25.21 -14.90 -7.46
CA MET A 198 -26.25 -13.88 -7.61
C MET A 198 -26.64 -13.70 -9.08
N ASP A 199 -27.95 -13.49 -9.30
CA ASP A 199 -28.51 -13.09 -10.60
C ASP A 199 -28.36 -11.58 -10.79
N GLY A 200 -28.17 -11.16 -12.05
CA GLY A 200 -28.01 -9.76 -12.42
C GLY A 200 -26.65 -9.44 -13.05
N ASP A 201 -26.35 -8.14 -13.15
CA ASP A 201 -25.07 -7.69 -13.70
C ASP A 201 -23.95 -7.91 -12.69
N LYS A 202 -23.19 -8.99 -12.90
CA LYS A 202 -22.11 -9.42 -11.98
C LYS A 202 -21.03 -8.36 -11.81
N LEU A 203 -20.76 -7.56 -12.85
CA LEU A 203 -19.73 -6.52 -12.79
C LEU A 203 -20.18 -5.39 -11.85
N ILE A 204 -21.39 -4.89 -11.99
CA ILE A 204 -21.94 -3.83 -11.12
C ILE A 204 -22.06 -4.32 -9.67
N LEU A 205 -22.58 -5.55 -9.48
CA LEU A 205 -22.68 -6.16 -8.14
C LEU A 205 -21.32 -6.29 -7.46
N TYR A 206 -20.32 -6.75 -8.20
CA TYR A 206 -18.97 -6.88 -7.66
C TYR A 206 -18.41 -5.55 -7.18
N VAL A 207 -18.45 -4.48 -7.98
CA VAL A 207 -17.88 -3.20 -7.60
C VAL A 207 -18.67 -2.51 -6.48
N ALA A 208 -19.99 -2.69 -6.43
CA ALA A 208 -20.83 -2.18 -5.35
C ALA A 208 -20.49 -2.85 -4.00
N LEU A 209 -20.41 -4.18 -3.99
CA LEU A 209 -20.01 -4.94 -2.81
C LEU A 209 -18.56 -4.65 -2.39
N PHE A 210 -17.65 -4.50 -3.36
CA PHE A 210 -16.26 -4.10 -3.11
C PHE A 210 -16.17 -2.72 -2.45
N THR A 211 -16.98 -1.75 -2.91
CA THR A 211 -17.08 -0.43 -2.28
C THR A 211 -17.61 -0.53 -0.85
N SER A 212 -18.54 -1.44 -0.57
CA SER A 212 -19.06 -1.68 0.78
C SER A 212 -17.97 -2.15 1.76
N ILE A 213 -16.97 -2.93 1.29
CA ILE A 213 -15.79 -3.25 2.12
C ILE A 213 -15.03 -1.98 2.51
N SER A 214 -14.85 -1.05 1.57
CA SER A 214 -14.13 0.21 1.85
C SER A 214 -14.90 1.08 2.86
N ILE A 215 -16.23 1.07 2.83
CA ILE A 215 -17.07 1.70 3.86
C ILE A 215 -16.85 1.01 5.22
N ALA A 216 -16.90 -0.30 5.27
CA ALA A 216 -16.67 -1.06 6.50
C ALA A 216 -15.27 -0.80 7.07
N ASN A 217 -14.25 -0.70 6.22
CA ASN A 217 -12.88 -0.38 6.62
C ASN A 217 -12.75 0.99 7.27
N ILE A 218 -13.31 2.04 6.67
CA ILE A 218 -13.23 3.38 7.28
C ILE A 218 -13.98 3.42 8.61
N VAL A 219 -15.13 2.76 8.71
CA VAL A 219 -15.88 2.64 9.96
C VAL A 219 -15.04 1.91 11.01
N ALA A 220 -14.40 0.80 10.67
CA ALA A 220 -13.52 0.07 11.58
C ALA A 220 -12.34 0.92 12.07
N TYR A 221 -11.69 1.68 11.18
CA TYR A 221 -10.65 2.63 11.57
C TYR A 221 -11.15 3.72 12.50
N LEU A 222 -12.31 4.32 12.21
CA LEU A 222 -12.95 5.35 13.04
C LEU A 222 -13.27 4.83 14.44
N LEU A 223 -13.91 3.66 14.54
CA LEU A 223 -14.26 3.04 15.80
C LEU A 223 -13.01 2.69 16.62
N TYR A 224 -12.00 2.13 15.99
CA TYR A 224 -10.74 1.78 16.65
C TYR A 224 -9.99 3.01 17.18
N VAL A 225 -9.88 4.07 16.38
CA VAL A 225 -9.22 5.30 16.80
C VAL A 225 -10.00 5.98 17.92
N LYS A 226 -11.33 6.04 17.83
CA LYS A 226 -12.18 6.60 18.89
C LYS A 226 -12.06 5.82 20.21
N ALA A 227 -11.95 4.49 20.14
CA ALA A 227 -11.81 3.65 21.33
C ALA A 227 -10.42 3.73 21.97
N CYS A 228 -9.36 3.66 21.15
CA CYS A 228 -7.98 3.52 21.62
C CYS A 228 -7.23 4.85 21.79
N TYR A 229 -7.66 5.92 21.12
CA TYR A 229 -6.99 7.22 21.10
C TYR A 229 -7.93 8.35 21.54
N ARG A 230 -8.51 8.23 22.72
CA ARG A 230 -9.47 9.22 23.30
C ARG A 230 -8.91 10.64 23.34
N GLN A 231 -7.59 10.78 23.33
CA GLN A 231 -6.92 12.07 23.31
C GLN A 231 -6.93 12.73 21.90
N VAL A 232 -7.31 12.01 20.83
CA VAL A 232 -7.35 12.55 19.46
C VAL A 232 -8.80 12.91 19.14
N GLU A 233 -9.05 14.18 18.86
CA GLU A 233 -10.36 14.64 18.41
C GLU A 233 -10.51 14.41 16.90
N ILE A 234 -11.58 13.72 16.51
CA ILE A 234 -11.91 13.46 15.09
C ILE A 234 -12.75 14.63 14.56
N ILE A 235 -12.26 15.85 14.73
CA ILE A 235 -12.91 17.06 14.25
C ILE A 235 -11.93 17.80 13.35
N PRO A 236 -12.29 18.07 12.08
CA PRO A 236 -11.45 18.85 11.19
C PRO A 236 -11.33 20.28 11.74
N ARG A 237 -10.11 20.69 12.03
CA ARG A 237 -9.83 22.08 12.46
C ARG A 237 -8.67 22.61 11.64
N TRP A 238 -8.74 23.87 11.25
CA TRP A 238 -7.70 24.55 10.52
C TRP A 238 -6.65 25.15 11.45
N ASP A 239 -5.38 24.85 11.17
CA ASP A 239 -4.23 25.50 11.78
C ASP A 239 -3.21 25.78 10.67
N THR A 240 -2.98 27.05 10.37
CA THR A 240 -2.18 27.48 9.21
C THR A 240 -0.71 27.05 9.35
N VAL A 241 -0.16 27.01 10.57
CA VAL A 241 1.23 26.61 10.80
C VAL A 241 1.41 25.12 10.53
N CYS A 242 0.58 24.30 11.15
CA CYS A 242 0.60 22.86 10.92
C CYS A 242 0.30 22.49 9.45
N PHE A 243 -0.64 23.21 8.82
CA PHE A 243 -0.95 23.02 7.40
C PHE A 243 0.27 23.30 6.52
N ARG A 244 0.93 24.45 6.72
CA ARG A 244 2.09 24.85 5.92
C ARG A 244 3.25 23.84 6.04
N GLU A 245 3.53 23.37 7.25
CA GLU A 245 4.58 22.37 7.49
C GLU A 245 4.23 21.05 6.79
N LEU A 246 3.02 20.54 6.99
CA LEU A 246 2.57 19.28 6.42
C LEU A 246 2.51 19.37 4.89
N PHE A 247 1.92 20.42 4.35
CA PHE A 247 1.78 20.63 2.91
C PHE A 247 3.13 20.78 2.22
N SER A 248 4.05 21.60 2.77
CA SER A 248 5.38 21.78 2.22
C SER A 248 6.14 20.44 2.12
N TYR A 249 6.09 19.65 3.19
CA TYR A 249 6.75 18.35 3.19
C TYR A 249 6.10 17.36 2.20
N CYS A 250 4.77 17.36 2.14
CA CYS A 250 4.02 16.53 1.20
C CYS A 250 4.34 16.88 -0.24
N SER A 251 4.44 18.17 -0.57
CA SER A 251 4.75 18.65 -1.91
C SER A 251 6.13 18.17 -2.38
N TRP A 252 7.15 18.24 -1.54
CA TRP A 252 8.47 17.69 -1.86
C TRP A 252 8.45 16.18 -2.04
N TYR A 253 7.70 15.48 -1.19
CA TYR A 253 7.57 14.02 -1.32
C TYR A 253 6.81 13.63 -2.60
N MET A 254 5.75 14.38 -2.95
CA MET A 254 5.00 14.21 -4.19
C MET A 254 5.89 14.44 -5.41
N TYR A 255 6.72 15.51 -5.40
CA TYR A 255 7.68 15.76 -6.47
C TYR A 255 8.60 14.54 -6.72
N GLY A 256 9.15 13.95 -5.66
CA GLY A 256 9.94 12.72 -5.74
C GLY A 256 9.14 11.54 -6.32
N SER A 257 7.88 11.36 -5.91
CA SER A 257 7.02 10.29 -6.39
C SER A 257 6.64 10.45 -7.88
N VAL A 258 6.31 11.68 -8.29
CA VAL A 258 6.03 12.02 -9.70
C VAL A 258 7.28 11.80 -10.56
N SER A 259 8.45 12.19 -10.08
CA SER A 259 9.72 11.95 -10.79
C SER A 259 9.98 10.47 -11.01
N GLN A 260 9.66 9.62 -10.03
CA GLN A 260 9.76 8.16 -10.19
C GLN A 260 8.76 7.60 -11.21
N LEU A 261 7.53 8.11 -11.22
CA LEU A 261 6.52 7.73 -12.22
C LEU A 261 6.98 8.12 -13.63
N ILE A 262 7.42 9.37 -13.82
CA ILE A 262 7.93 9.87 -15.11
C ILE A 262 9.13 9.04 -15.56
N LYS A 263 10.07 8.75 -14.66
CA LYS A 263 11.22 7.88 -14.97
C LYS A 263 10.76 6.51 -15.47
N ASN A 264 9.85 5.84 -14.76
CA ASN A 264 9.42 4.49 -15.09
C ASN A 264 8.64 4.44 -16.41
N GLN A 265 7.69 5.35 -16.58
CA GLN A 265 6.90 5.44 -17.82
C GLN A 265 7.71 6.02 -18.98
N GLY A 266 8.56 7.01 -18.72
CA GLY A 266 9.45 7.59 -19.73
C GLY A 266 10.39 6.55 -20.33
N ILE A 267 10.99 5.68 -19.51
CA ILE A 267 11.82 4.59 -20.02
C ILE A 267 10.98 3.62 -20.87
N ASN A 268 9.73 3.29 -20.50
CA ASN A 268 8.86 2.45 -21.33
C ASN A 268 8.58 3.07 -22.70
N VAL A 269 8.30 4.39 -22.72
CA VAL A 269 8.07 5.13 -23.97
C VAL A 269 9.34 5.15 -24.83
N LEU A 270 10.49 5.48 -24.24
CA LEU A 270 11.77 5.49 -24.95
C LEU A 270 12.13 4.12 -25.53
N LEU A 271 11.94 3.05 -24.78
CA LEU A 271 12.18 1.69 -25.28
C LEU A 271 11.25 1.34 -26.45
N ASN A 272 9.99 1.80 -26.40
CA ASN A 272 9.05 1.60 -27.50
C ASN A 272 9.40 2.43 -28.74
N MET A 273 9.95 3.64 -28.55
CA MET A 273 10.32 4.54 -29.66
C MET A 273 11.61 4.13 -30.36
N PHE A 274 12.60 3.65 -29.61
CA PHE A 274 13.94 3.36 -30.16
C PHE A 274 14.24 1.87 -30.35
N PHE A 275 13.45 1.01 -29.72
CA PHE A 275 13.58 -0.45 -29.79
C PHE A 275 12.23 -1.08 -30.11
N ASN A 276 12.21 -2.40 -30.23
CA ASN A 276 10.98 -3.12 -30.55
C ASN A 276 10.15 -3.44 -29.28
N PRO A 277 8.86 -3.81 -29.42
CA PRO A 277 8.00 -4.19 -28.30
C PRO A 277 8.51 -5.37 -27.47
N VAL A 278 9.36 -6.24 -28.02
CA VAL A 278 9.91 -7.42 -27.35
C VAL A 278 10.82 -7.00 -26.19
N ILE A 279 11.70 -6.00 -26.40
CA ILE A 279 12.57 -5.46 -25.35
C ILE A 279 11.74 -4.80 -24.22
N ASN A 280 10.64 -4.14 -24.58
CA ASN A 280 9.74 -3.55 -23.58
C ASN A 280 9.03 -4.63 -22.75
N ALA A 281 8.63 -5.75 -23.36
CA ALA A 281 8.06 -6.90 -22.66
C ALA A 281 9.10 -7.54 -21.70
N ALA A 282 10.32 -7.77 -22.15
CA ALA A 282 11.40 -8.31 -21.32
C ALA A 282 11.69 -7.40 -20.11
N ARG A 283 11.75 -6.08 -20.33
CA ARG A 283 11.86 -5.10 -19.24
C ARG A 283 10.69 -5.17 -18.27
N GLY A 284 9.46 -5.36 -18.77
CA GLY A 284 8.26 -5.50 -17.93
C GLY A 284 8.38 -6.67 -16.96
N ILE A 285 8.89 -7.81 -17.43
CA ILE A 285 9.15 -9.01 -16.62
C ILE A 285 10.23 -8.71 -15.54
N ALA A 286 11.34 -8.12 -15.94
CA ALA A 286 12.43 -7.75 -15.03
C ALA A 286 11.94 -6.74 -13.97
N TYR A 287 11.12 -5.77 -14.35
CA TYR A 287 10.51 -4.81 -13.43
C TYR A 287 9.58 -5.49 -12.44
N GLN A 288 8.83 -6.49 -12.85
CA GLN A 288 7.92 -7.22 -11.97
C GLN A 288 8.68 -7.98 -10.87
N ILE A 289 9.80 -8.63 -11.21
CA ILE A 289 10.69 -9.28 -10.23
C ILE A 289 11.24 -8.22 -9.25
N SER A 290 11.76 -7.11 -9.77
CA SER A 290 12.27 -5.99 -8.97
C SER A 290 11.20 -5.42 -8.02
N SER A 291 9.95 -5.33 -8.46
CA SER A 291 8.84 -4.81 -7.64
C SER A 291 8.50 -5.71 -6.45
N VAL A 292 8.58 -7.03 -6.63
CA VAL A 292 8.43 -8.01 -5.53
C VAL A 292 9.52 -7.78 -4.49
N MET A 293 10.79 -7.68 -4.89
CA MET A 293 11.91 -7.39 -3.98
C MET A 293 11.71 -6.08 -3.22
N THR A 294 11.31 -5.04 -3.93
CA THR A 294 11.03 -3.71 -3.35
C THR A 294 9.91 -3.79 -2.31
N THR A 295 8.89 -4.59 -2.55
CA THR A 295 7.77 -4.79 -1.61
C THR A 295 8.23 -5.45 -0.31
N PHE A 296 9.14 -6.43 -0.39
CA PHE A 296 9.75 -7.03 0.80
C PHE A 296 10.49 -6.01 1.65
N VAL A 297 11.35 -5.22 1.03
CA VAL A 297 12.13 -4.18 1.72
C VAL A 297 11.23 -3.08 2.30
N ASN A 298 10.22 -2.65 1.56
CA ASN A 298 9.27 -1.64 2.03
C ASN A 298 8.46 -2.12 3.25
N SER A 299 8.07 -3.39 3.30
CA SER A 299 7.40 -3.97 4.47
C SER A 299 8.29 -3.91 5.71
N PHE A 300 9.59 -4.19 5.55
CA PHE A 300 10.59 -4.04 6.62
C PHE A 300 10.69 -2.59 7.10
N TYR A 301 10.88 -1.65 6.17
CA TYR A 301 10.99 -0.23 6.51
C TYR A 301 9.71 0.33 7.14
N GLN A 302 8.53 -0.16 6.77
CA GLN A 302 7.28 0.26 7.39
C GLN A 302 7.23 -0.02 8.89
N ALA A 303 7.85 -1.13 9.35
CA ALA A 303 7.95 -1.44 10.76
C ALA A 303 8.97 -0.56 11.51
N VAL A 304 10.05 -0.16 10.85
CA VAL A 304 11.20 0.49 11.50
C VAL A 304 11.10 2.01 11.47
N ARG A 305 10.56 2.60 10.41
CA ARG A 305 10.47 4.07 10.24
C ARG A 305 9.87 4.81 11.45
N PRO A 306 8.76 4.36 12.07
CA PRO A 306 8.23 5.05 13.25
C PRO A 306 9.22 5.10 14.42
N GLN A 307 9.95 4.02 14.65
CA GLN A 307 10.95 3.97 15.74
C GLN A 307 12.13 4.88 15.50
N ILE A 308 12.67 4.94 14.28
CA ILE A 308 13.75 5.87 13.92
C ILE A 308 13.29 7.30 14.18
N THR A 309 12.09 7.66 13.70
CA THR A 309 11.55 9.02 13.86
C THR A 309 11.30 9.38 15.32
N LYS A 310 10.79 8.44 16.13
CA LYS A 310 10.54 8.65 17.56
C LYS A 310 11.84 8.86 18.34
N ARG A 311 12.87 8.03 18.11
CA ARG A 311 14.19 8.17 18.77
C ARG A 311 14.85 9.51 18.41
N TYR A 312 14.74 9.93 17.15
CA TYR A 312 15.19 11.24 16.72
C TYR A 312 14.46 12.36 17.48
N ALA A 313 13.15 12.26 17.57
CA ALA A 313 12.30 13.27 18.22
C ALA A 313 12.51 13.35 19.75
N SER A 314 12.84 12.21 20.40
CA SER A 314 13.17 12.16 21.83
C SER A 314 14.60 12.55 22.15
N GLY A 315 15.45 12.87 21.15
CA GLY A 315 16.85 13.23 21.36
C GLY A 315 17.79 12.04 21.57
N GLU A 316 17.32 10.81 21.42
CA GLU A 316 18.11 9.57 21.55
C GLU A 316 18.96 9.33 20.28
N ILE A 317 19.84 10.27 19.92
CA ILE A 317 20.55 10.28 18.63
C ILE A 317 21.43 9.05 18.44
N GLU A 318 22.20 8.63 19.45
CA GLU A 318 23.07 7.45 19.36
C GLU A 318 22.25 6.16 19.17
N SER A 319 21.14 6.03 19.90
CA SER A 319 20.22 4.92 19.76
C SER A 319 19.58 4.89 18.37
N MET A 320 19.23 6.06 17.82
CA MET A 320 18.70 6.21 16.45
C MET A 320 19.77 5.82 15.42
N ARG A 321 21.01 6.30 15.52
CA ARG A 321 22.11 5.93 14.61
C ARG A 321 22.39 4.43 14.61
N SER A 322 22.44 3.82 15.79
CA SER A 322 22.60 2.37 15.94
C SER A 322 21.47 1.61 15.26
N LEU A 323 20.22 2.06 15.44
CA LEU A 323 19.06 1.45 14.78
C LEU A 323 19.13 1.58 13.24
N VAL A 324 19.50 2.75 12.72
CA VAL A 324 19.67 2.97 11.27
C VAL A 324 20.73 2.02 10.72
N TYR A 325 21.90 1.93 11.38
CA TYR A 325 22.97 1.03 10.95
C TYR A 325 22.52 -0.44 10.93
N GLN A 326 21.90 -0.90 12.02
CA GLN A 326 21.40 -2.27 12.13
C GLN A 326 20.33 -2.55 11.05
N THR A 327 19.42 -1.61 10.84
CA THR A 327 18.33 -1.74 9.84
C THR A 327 18.91 -1.82 8.43
N THR A 328 19.88 -0.98 8.10
CA THR A 328 20.55 -1.01 6.79
C THR A 328 21.25 -2.35 6.57
N LYS A 329 21.97 -2.84 7.58
CA LYS A 329 22.65 -4.14 7.53
C LYS A 329 21.63 -5.30 7.36
N MET A 330 20.54 -5.28 8.10
CA MET A 330 19.50 -6.30 8.01
C MET A 330 18.78 -6.28 6.66
N SER A 331 18.45 -5.09 6.13
CA SER A 331 17.82 -4.98 4.81
C SER A 331 18.74 -5.47 3.70
N TYR A 332 20.05 -5.19 3.80
CA TYR A 332 21.03 -5.72 2.86
C TYR A 332 21.06 -7.27 2.86
N TYR A 333 21.17 -7.89 4.05
CA TYR A 333 21.16 -9.34 4.14
C TYR A 333 19.82 -9.94 3.67
N LEU A 334 18.71 -9.29 3.95
CA LEU A 334 17.40 -9.76 3.50
C LEU A 334 17.30 -9.76 1.97
N VAL A 335 17.76 -8.68 1.32
CA VAL A 335 17.82 -8.62 -0.15
C VAL A 335 18.76 -9.70 -0.69
N LEU A 336 19.94 -9.86 -0.09
CA LEU A 336 20.95 -10.83 -0.53
C LEU A 336 20.45 -12.28 -0.42
N ILE A 337 19.79 -12.64 0.69
CA ILE A 337 19.22 -13.99 0.89
C ILE A 337 18.14 -14.29 -0.14
N ILE A 338 17.36 -13.31 -0.56
CA ILE A 338 16.31 -13.51 -1.56
C ILE A 338 16.88 -13.45 -2.98
N SER A 339 17.78 -12.50 -3.27
CA SER A 339 18.29 -12.27 -4.62
C SER A 339 19.28 -13.34 -5.07
N LEU A 340 20.12 -13.89 -4.18
CA LEU A 340 21.11 -14.90 -4.55
C LEU A 340 20.47 -16.18 -5.10
N PRO A 341 19.54 -16.86 -4.37
CA PRO A 341 18.85 -18.03 -4.92
C PRO A 341 18.08 -17.69 -6.20
N LEU A 342 17.42 -16.51 -6.21
CA LEU A 342 16.66 -16.07 -7.37
C LEU A 342 17.53 -15.93 -8.63
N LEU A 343 18.73 -15.36 -8.50
CA LEU A 343 19.67 -15.23 -9.62
C LEU A 343 20.16 -16.59 -10.13
N ILE A 344 20.35 -17.56 -9.23
CA ILE A 344 20.84 -18.91 -9.60
C ILE A 344 19.77 -19.70 -10.35
N ILE A 345 18.52 -19.64 -9.88
CA ILE A 345 17.40 -20.41 -10.42
C ILE A 345 16.46 -19.54 -11.29
N LEU A 346 16.95 -18.38 -11.77
CA LEU A 346 16.13 -17.46 -12.56
C LEU A 346 15.65 -18.06 -13.88
N PRO A 347 16.48 -18.78 -14.66
CA PRO A 347 16.04 -19.42 -15.90
C PRO A 347 14.91 -20.43 -15.66
N GLU A 348 15.02 -21.25 -14.61
CA GLU A 348 14.03 -22.25 -14.25
C GLU A 348 12.73 -21.60 -13.78
N ILE A 349 12.83 -20.53 -12.98
CA ILE A 349 11.65 -19.78 -12.53
C ILE A 349 10.94 -19.14 -13.74
N LEU A 350 11.70 -18.54 -14.65
CA LEU A 350 11.12 -17.93 -15.85
C LEU A 350 10.47 -18.96 -16.76
N SER A 351 11.09 -20.13 -16.94
CA SER A 351 10.52 -21.22 -17.76
C SER A 351 9.25 -21.81 -17.13
N LEU A 352 9.16 -21.86 -15.79
CA LEU A 352 7.97 -22.32 -15.08
C LEU A 352 6.84 -21.28 -15.10
N TRP A 353 7.20 -20.01 -15.07
CA TRP A 353 6.25 -18.90 -14.97
C TRP A 353 5.74 -18.43 -16.34
N LEU A 354 6.63 -18.37 -17.33
CA LEU A 354 6.33 -17.91 -18.68
C LEU A 354 6.23 -19.11 -19.62
N VAL A 355 5.15 -19.18 -20.38
CA VAL A 355 4.97 -20.24 -21.39
C VAL A 355 6.06 -20.16 -22.48
N GLN A 356 6.49 -18.93 -22.78
CA GLN A 356 7.63 -18.63 -23.68
C GLN A 356 8.49 -17.58 -23.00
N VAL A 357 9.76 -17.91 -22.80
CA VAL A 357 10.75 -16.97 -22.27
C VAL A 357 11.28 -16.13 -23.43
N PRO A 358 11.24 -14.78 -23.38
CA PRO A 358 11.86 -13.94 -24.39
C PRO A 358 13.36 -14.22 -24.52
N GLU A 359 13.86 -14.33 -25.73
CA GLU A 359 15.28 -14.64 -26.01
C GLU A 359 16.26 -13.50 -25.70
N HIS A 360 15.78 -12.34 -25.17
CA HIS A 360 16.59 -11.15 -24.91
C HIS A 360 16.46 -10.66 -23.48
#